data_0cf3bae200d58865ca6a4d2353f48eb8
#
_entry.id   0cf3bae200d58865ca6a4d2353f48eb8
#
_cell.length_a   1.000
_cell.length_b   1.000
_cell.length_c   1.000
_cell.angle_alpha   90.00
_cell.angle_beta   90.00
_cell.angle_gamma   90.00
#
_symmetry.space_group_name_H-M   'P 1'
#
loop_
_entity.id
_entity.type
_entity.pdbx_description
1 polymer ?
#
loop_
_entity_poly.entity_id
_entity_poly.type
_entity_poly.pdbx_seq_one_letter_code
_entity_poly.pdbx_strand_id
1 'polypeptide(L)' 'MFRLEAIEPNRRLVVDGGVIEELRLSISRHGQREPILIHQQNMSFKITDGEKRWRAIKKNGQPTIIAELE' A
#
# COMPACT_ATOMS: atom_id res chain seq x y z
N MET A 1 12.67 -0.40 0.00
CA MET A 1 11.52 -1.32 -0.03
C MET A 1 11.20 -1.80 1.37
N PHE A 2 9.94 -1.88 1.69
CA PHE A 2 9.48 -2.26 3.03
C PHE A 2 8.66 -3.54 2.95
N ARG A 3 8.64 -4.30 4.05
CA ARG A 3 7.70 -5.40 4.17
C ARG A 3 6.29 -4.85 4.30
N LEU A 4 5.36 -5.41 3.55
CA LEU A 4 3.98 -4.96 3.57
C LEU A 4 3.39 -5.03 5.00
N GLU A 5 3.68 -6.10 5.71
CA GLU A 5 3.17 -6.32 7.07
C GLU A 5 3.74 -5.37 8.12
N ALA A 6 4.85 -4.67 7.80
CA ALA A 6 5.43 -3.69 8.72
C ALA A 6 4.70 -2.36 8.68
N ILE A 7 3.78 -2.17 7.73
CA ILE A 7 3.05 -0.93 7.52
C ILE A 7 1.59 -1.14 7.93
N GLU A 8 1.09 -0.27 8.81
CA GLU A 8 -0.28 -0.33 9.25
C GLU A 8 -1.20 0.46 8.33
N PRO A 9 -2.27 -0.16 7.81
CA PRO A 9 -3.25 0.56 7.01
C PRO A 9 -4.17 1.39 7.89
N ASN A 10 -4.83 2.38 7.29
CA ASN A 10 -5.89 3.13 7.95
C ASN A 10 -7.21 2.37 7.78
N ARG A 11 -7.58 1.63 8.81
CA ARG A 11 -8.78 0.77 8.79
C ARG A 11 -10.09 1.53 8.74
N ARG A 12 -10.07 2.83 9.05
CA ARG A 12 -11.25 3.68 9.00
C ARG A 12 -11.54 4.18 7.59
N LEU A 13 -10.56 4.09 6.70
CA LEU A 13 -10.72 4.54 5.33
C LEU A 13 -11.58 3.56 4.56
N VAL A 14 -12.69 4.06 4.00
CA VAL A 14 -13.56 3.27 3.13
C VAL A 14 -13.06 3.41 1.70
N VAL A 15 -12.77 2.30 1.05
CA VAL A 15 -12.22 2.29 -0.30
C VAL A 15 -13.12 1.46 -1.21
N ASP A 16 -13.40 1.99 -2.40
CA ASP A 16 -14.19 1.29 -3.41
C ASP A 16 -13.45 0.05 -3.90
N GLY A 17 -14.08 -1.10 -3.80
CA GLY A 17 -13.50 -2.37 -4.21
C GLY A 17 -13.20 -2.45 -5.70
N GLY A 18 -13.98 -1.77 -6.54
CA GLY A 18 -13.73 -1.71 -7.98
C GLY A 18 -12.46 -0.97 -8.32
N VAL A 19 -12.20 0.14 -7.62
CA VAL A 19 -10.95 0.90 -7.78
C VAL A 19 -9.75 0.05 -7.36
N ILE A 20 -9.88 -0.67 -6.26
CA ILE A 20 -8.81 -1.56 -5.78
C ILE A 20 -8.54 -2.66 -6.81
N GLU A 21 -9.58 -3.24 -7.40
CA GLU A 21 -9.42 -4.30 -8.39
C GLU A 21 -8.70 -3.81 -9.64
N GLU A 22 -9.06 -2.65 -10.16
CA GLU A 22 -8.37 -2.06 -11.31
C GLU A 22 -6.89 -1.81 -11.01
N LEU A 23 -6.62 -1.25 -9.84
CA LEU A 23 -5.26 -0.96 -9.42
C LEU A 23 -4.46 -2.23 -9.19
N ARG A 24 -5.08 -3.26 -8.63
CA ARG A 24 -4.46 -4.57 -8.43
C ARG A 24 -4.00 -5.17 -9.75
N LEU A 25 -4.86 -5.11 -10.76
CA LEU A 25 -4.54 -5.63 -12.10
C LEU A 25 -3.41 -4.83 -12.75
N SER A 26 -3.45 -3.51 -12.63
CA SER A 26 -2.40 -2.64 -13.16
C SER A 26 -1.05 -2.95 -12.52
N ILE A 27 -1.02 -3.08 -11.21
CA ILE A 27 0.21 -3.39 -10.48
C ILE A 27 0.72 -4.80 -10.84
N SER A 28 -0.18 -5.75 -11.02
CA SER A 28 0.18 -7.10 -11.44
C SER A 28 0.84 -7.11 -12.82
N ARG A 29 0.40 -6.24 -13.74
CA ARG A 29 0.92 -6.18 -15.11
C ARG A 29 2.19 -5.34 -15.24
N HIS A 30 2.25 -4.23 -14.54
CA HIS A 30 3.28 -3.21 -14.75
C HIS A 30 4.17 -2.97 -13.55
N GLY A 31 3.88 -3.60 -12.43
CA GLY A 31 4.57 -3.33 -11.18
C GLY A 31 4.08 -2.05 -10.52
N GLN A 32 4.62 -1.77 -9.36
CA GLN A 32 4.30 -0.56 -8.62
C GLN A 32 5.09 0.61 -9.20
N ARG A 33 4.40 1.59 -9.77
CA ARG A 33 5.03 2.74 -10.43
C ARG A 33 5.34 3.88 -9.48
N GLU A 34 4.50 4.07 -8.46
CA GLU A 34 4.69 5.15 -7.50
C GLU A 34 4.79 4.59 -6.10
N PRO A 35 5.72 5.10 -5.29
CA PRO A 35 5.81 4.67 -3.90
C PRO A 35 4.61 5.18 -3.11
N ILE A 36 4.30 4.48 -2.02
CA ILE A 36 3.39 5.02 -1.01
C ILE A 36 4.20 5.89 -0.05
N LEU A 37 3.54 6.81 0.64
CA LEU A 37 4.18 7.64 1.65
C LEU A 37 3.81 7.10 3.03
N ILE A 38 4.82 6.94 3.86
CA ILE A 38 4.64 6.44 5.22
C ILE A 38 5.37 7.35 6.20
N HIS A 39 4.95 7.30 7.45
CA HIS A 39 5.68 7.97 8.53
C HIS A 39 5.81 7.00 9.70
N GLN A 40 6.88 7.17 10.45
CA GLN A 40 7.11 6.39 11.65
C GLN A 40 6.36 7.02 12.81
N GLN A 41 5.59 6.19 13.51
CA GLN A 41 4.88 6.61 14.71
C GLN A 41 5.11 5.55 15.78
N ASN A 42 5.86 5.89 16.81
CA ASN A 42 6.31 4.95 17.83
C ASN A 42 7.10 3.80 17.17
N MET A 43 6.66 2.57 17.32
CA MET A 43 7.33 1.40 16.78
C MET A 43 6.76 0.90 15.47
N SER A 44 5.87 1.68 14.85
CA SER A 44 5.20 1.24 13.62
C SER A 44 5.28 2.29 12.54
N PHE A 45 5.01 1.86 11.29
CA PHE A 45 4.89 2.75 10.14
C PHE A 45 3.43 2.86 9.76
N LYS A 46 2.98 4.07 9.51
CA LYS A 46 1.61 4.35 9.12
C LYS A 46 1.58 4.99 7.75
N ILE A 47 0.53 4.69 6.97
CA ILE A 47 0.39 5.24 5.63
C ILE A 47 -0.10 6.68 5.71
N THR A 48 0.64 7.59 5.08
CA THR A 48 0.20 8.97 4.88
C THR A 48 -0.54 9.11 3.58
N ASP A 49 -0.05 8.45 2.52
CA ASP A 49 -0.68 8.47 1.20
C ASP A 49 -0.41 7.16 0.49
N GLY A 50 -1.38 6.65 -0.24
CA GLY A 50 -1.24 5.43 -1.00
C GLY A 50 -1.95 4.21 -0.40
N GLU A 51 -2.98 4.43 0.41
CA GLU A 51 -3.76 3.35 1.02
C GLU A 51 -4.30 2.37 -0.03
N LYS A 52 -4.77 2.89 -1.16
CA LYS A 52 -5.32 2.05 -2.24
C LYS A 52 -4.25 1.14 -2.84
N ARG A 53 -3.05 1.67 -3.04
CA ARG A 53 -1.92 0.86 -3.54
C ARG A 53 -1.54 -0.22 -2.56
N TRP A 54 -1.50 0.11 -1.27
CA TRP A 54 -1.20 -0.87 -0.23
C TRP A 54 -2.20 -2.03 -0.27
N ARG A 55 -3.50 -1.70 -0.36
CA ARG A 55 -4.55 -2.72 -0.40
C ARG A 55 -4.48 -3.58 -1.66
N ALA A 56 -4.17 -2.96 -2.80
CA ALA A 56 -4.01 -3.68 -4.06
C ALA A 56 -2.83 -4.65 -4.01
N ILE A 57 -1.72 -4.20 -3.48
CA ILE A 57 -0.51 -5.02 -3.36
C ILE A 57 -0.75 -6.17 -2.39
N LYS A 58 -1.47 -5.92 -1.31
CA LYS A 58 -1.85 -6.98 -0.37
C LYS A 58 -2.72 -8.04 -1.05
N LYS A 59 -3.68 -7.62 -1.85
CA LYS A 59 -4.54 -8.57 -2.59
C LYS A 59 -3.75 -9.39 -3.60
N ASN A 60 -2.68 -8.83 -4.16
CA ASN A 60 -1.81 -9.56 -5.07
C ASN A 60 -0.90 -10.56 -4.34
N GLY A 61 -0.92 -10.56 -3.01
CA GLY A 61 -0.08 -11.45 -2.23
C GLY A 61 1.40 -11.11 -2.23
N GLN A 62 1.74 -9.87 -2.58
CA GLN A 62 3.12 -9.42 -2.62
C GLN A 62 3.61 -9.12 -1.20
N PRO A 63 4.79 -9.63 -0.82
CA PRO A 63 5.28 -9.46 0.55
C PRO A 63 5.94 -8.11 0.82
N THR A 64 6.31 -7.38 -0.22
CA THR A 64 7.01 -6.10 -0.09
C THR A 64 6.33 -5.01 -0.89
N ILE A 65 6.62 -3.76 -0.54
CA ILE A 65 6.03 -2.58 -1.16
C ILE A 65 7.07 -1.48 -1.24
N ILE A 66 7.02 -0.70 -2.31
CA ILE A 66 7.89 0.47 -2.47
C ILE A 66 7.25 1.62 -1.69
N ALA A 67 7.98 2.15 -0.72
CA ALA A 67 7.49 3.23 0.13
C ALA A 67 8.61 4.24 0.40
N GLU A 68 8.21 5.49 0.57
CA GLU A 68 9.10 6.56 0.97
C GLU A 68 8.74 7.02 2.37
N LEU A 69 9.74 7.18 3.20
CA LEU A 69 9.57 7.64 4.56
C LEU A 69 9.55 9.17 4.59
N GLU A 70 8.52 9.73 5.19
CA GLU A 70 8.43 11.17 5.40
C GLU A 70 9.30 11.63 6.55
#